data_192da7fa3f9a1299a351c3f1a8581842
#
_entry.id   192da7fa3f9a1299a351c3f1a8581842
#
_cell.length_a   1.000
_cell.length_b   1.000
_cell.length_c   1.000
_cell.angle_alpha   90.00
_cell.angle_beta   90.00
_cell.angle_gamma   90.00
#
_symmetry.space_group_name_H-M   'P 1'
#
loop_
_entity.id
_entity.type
_entity.pdbx_description
1 polymer ?
#
loop_
_entity_poly.entity_id
_entity_poly.type
_entity_poly.pdbx_seq_one_letter_code
_entity_poly.pdbx_strand_id
1 'polypeptide(L)'
;GDLSKAKSSEEKAYITLKKLLGLPLDKNINLTDSFKESPENLDVTLDELIEQANSNRIDIVSAEGAFEIAKLDFELSSKAYPSNTFTYAEKEYAMEEAQLKLSNTKSSAEAEIRNTWLDFEDAKTNIPVLDKSLEVARESLRIAKLSYEAGLVRSVDVTAAEDGLKQVQLQRLSAIYNYNLARLKLENSVYFSTAGTASSSSM
;
A
#
# COMPACT_ATOMS: atom_id res chain seq x y z
N GLY A 1 3.55 28.60 14.25
CA GLY A 1 4.19 27.28 14.42
C GLY A 1 3.70 26.26 13.42
N ASP A 2 2.52 25.70 13.62
CA ASP A 2 2.11 24.48 12.89
C ASP A 2 1.79 24.70 11.41
N LEU A 3 1.19 25.84 11.05
CA LEU A 3 0.97 26.21 9.65
C LEU A 3 2.29 26.35 8.88
N SER A 4 3.32 26.95 9.49
CA SER A 4 4.63 27.08 8.85
C SER A 4 5.31 25.74 8.64
N LYS A 5 5.22 24.83 9.62
CA LYS A 5 5.71 23.46 9.51
C LYS A 5 4.99 22.68 8.40
N ALA A 6 3.65 22.81 8.33
CA ALA A 6 2.86 22.15 7.29
C ALA A 6 3.25 22.63 5.89
N LYS A 7 3.40 23.94 5.67
CA LYS A 7 3.87 24.50 4.40
C LYS A 7 5.27 24.01 4.01
N SER A 8 6.20 23.98 4.98
CA SER A 8 7.55 23.44 4.73
C SER A 8 7.54 21.96 4.37
N SER A 9 6.65 21.18 5.00
CA SER A 9 6.48 19.75 4.68
C SER A 9 5.91 19.55 3.28
N GLU A 10 4.93 20.36 2.91
CA GLU A 10 4.37 20.36 1.55
C GLU A 10 5.44 20.67 0.51
N GLU A 11 6.23 21.71 0.71
CA GLU A 11 7.31 22.10 -0.21
C GLU A 11 8.36 20.98 -0.35
N LYS A 12 8.75 20.33 0.76
CA LYS A 12 9.64 19.17 0.73
C LYS A 12 9.05 18.02 -0.06
N ALA A 13 7.75 17.76 0.07
CA ALA A 13 7.06 16.74 -0.70
C ALA A 13 7.08 17.04 -2.22
N TYR A 14 6.85 18.30 -2.61
CA TYR A 14 6.99 18.73 -4.00
C TYR A 14 8.41 18.58 -4.56
N ILE A 15 9.44 18.90 -3.77
CA ILE A 15 10.84 18.70 -4.15
C ILE A 15 11.13 17.21 -4.36
N THR A 16 10.65 16.37 -3.47
CA THR A 16 10.81 14.90 -3.57
C THR A 16 10.11 14.36 -4.83
N LEU A 17 8.89 14.82 -5.10
CA LEU A 17 8.14 14.43 -6.30
C LEU A 17 8.88 14.85 -7.58
N LYS A 18 9.38 16.08 -7.64
CA LYS A 18 10.17 16.56 -8.79
C LYS A 18 11.43 15.71 -9.01
N LYS A 19 12.13 15.36 -7.92
CA LYS A 19 13.29 14.47 -7.99
C LYS A 19 12.93 13.08 -8.54
N LEU A 20 11.83 12.49 -8.11
CA LEU A 20 11.36 11.18 -8.59
C LEU A 20 10.96 11.22 -10.07
N LEU A 21 10.40 12.35 -10.53
CA LEU A 21 10.01 12.56 -11.92
C LEU A 21 11.17 13.02 -12.83
N GLY A 22 12.36 13.23 -12.29
CA GLY A 22 13.49 13.76 -13.04
C GLY A 22 13.30 15.20 -13.54
N LEU A 23 12.42 15.98 -12.89
CA LEU A 23 12.13 17.35 -13.28
C LEU A 23 13.08 18.35 -12.60
N PRO A 24 13.37 19.51 -13.25
CA PRO A 24 14.09 20.60 -12.60
C PRO A 24 13.37 21.05 -11.32
N LEU A 25 14.12 21.29 -10.24
CA LEU A 25 13.55 21.60 -8.92
C LEU A 25 12.84 22.96 -8.86
N ASP A 26 13.16 23.87 -9.77
CA ASP A 26 12.56 25.20 -9.93
C ASP A 26 11.25 25.18 -10.75
N LYS A 27 10.98 24.09 -11.48
CA LYS A 27 9.76 23.97 -12.29
C LYS A 27 8.52 23.90 -11.42
N ASN A 28 7.52 24.74 -11.67
CA ASN A 28 6.22 24.64 -11.06
C ASN A 28 5.44 23.45 -11.62
N ILE A 29 4.89 22.61 -10.74
CA ILE A 29 4.00 21.52 -11.09
C ILE A 29 2.66 21.74 -10.39
N ASN A 30 1.57 21.51 -11.13
CA ASN A 30 0.22 21.49 -10.59
C ASN A 30 -0.26 20.04 -10.54
N LEU A 31 -0.73 19.61 -9.39
CA LEU A 31 -1.38 18.33 -9.24
C LEU A 31 -2.84 18.48 -9.69
N THR A 32 -3.25 17.65 -10.63
CA THR A 32 -4.62 17.64 -11.19
C THR A 32 -5.47 16.55 -10.58
N ASP A 33 -4.83 15.51 -10.05
CA ASP A 33 -5.52 14.38 -9.44
C ASP A 33 -5.92 14.68 -8.00
N SER A 34 -7.07 14.19 -7.60
CA SER A 34 -7.56 14.22 -6.23
C SER A 34 -7.80 12.81 -5.72
N PHE A 35 -7.65 12.63 -4.42
CA PHE A 35 -8.00 11.37 -3.79
C PHE A 35 -9.51 11.12 -3.89
N LYS A 36 -9.88 9.85 -4.08
CA LYS A 36 -11.28 9.43 -3.99
C LYS A 36 -11.74 9.57 -2.55
N GLU A 37 -12.78 10.36 -2.35
CA GLU A 37 -13.33 10.65 -1.02
C GLU A 37 -14.25 9.54 -0.49
N SER A 38 -14.73 8.68 -1.38
CA SER A 38 -15.60 7.55 -1.03
C SER A 38 -14.92 6.24 -1.37
N PRO A 39 -15.03 5.22 -0.51
CA PRO A 39 -14.54 3.90 -0.82
C PRO A 39 -15.32 3.31 -2.00
N GLU A 40 -14.59 2.93 -3.04
CA GLU A 40 -15.15 2.19 -4.17
C GLU A 40 -14.92 0.70 -3.96
N ASN A 41 -15.85 -0.12 -4.44
CA ASN A 41 -15.59 -1.54 -4.54
C ASN A 41 -14.54 -1.77 -5.64
N LEU A 42 -13.57 -2.62 -5.35
CA LEU A 42 -12.75 -3.18 -6.40
C LEU A 42 -13.61 -4.23 -7.12
N ASP A 43 -13.67 -4.14 -8.45
CA ASP A 43 -14.36 -5.13 -9.29
C ASP A 43 -13.55 -6.43 -9.44
N VAL A 44 -12.54 -6.63 -8.57
CA VAL A 44 -11.59 -7.75 -8.60
C VAL A 44 -11.61 -8.45 -7.24
N THR A 45 -11.63 -9.76 -7.28
CA THR A 45 -11.57 -10.62 -6.09
C THR A 45 -10.12 -10.88 -5.66
N LEU A 46 -9.92 -11.29 -4.40
CA LEU A 46 -8.61 -11.67 -3.88
C LEU A 46 -7.96 -12.80 -4.70
N ASP A 47 -8.75 -13.80 -5.10
CA ASP A 47 -8.24 -14.94 -5.86
C ASP A 47 -7.79 -14.53 -7.27
N GLU A 48 -8.51 -13.61 -7.91
CA GLU A 48 -8.10 -13.04 -9.21
C GLU A 48 -6.79 -12.23 -9.09
N LEU A 49 -6.59 -11.49 -8.00
CA LEU A 49 -5.33 -10.76 -7.76
C LEU A 49 -4.15 -11.73 -7.57
N ILE A 50 -4.36 -12.83 -6.85
CA ILE A 50 -3.33 -13.86 -6.65
C ILE A 50 -2.99 -14.53 -7.99
N GLU A 51 -3.98 -14.84 -8.83
CA GLU A 51 -3.76 -15.43 -10.15
C GLU A 51 -3.02 -14.47 -11.09
N GLN A 52 -3.41 -13.20 -11.09
CA GLN A 52 -2.71 -12.16 -11.85
C GLN A 52 -1.25 -12.00 -11.39
N ALA A 53 -0.99 -12.04 -10.09
CA ALA A 53 0.36 -11.95 -9.55
C ALA A 53 1.21 -13.15 -9.94
N ASN A 54 0.67 -14.36 -9.88
CA ASN A 54 1.36 -15.57 -10.32
C ASN A 54 1.82 -15.51 -11.79
N SER A 55 1.09 -14.74 -12.62
CA SER A 55 1.40 -14.61 -14.06
C SER A 55 2.28 -13.39 -14.37
N ASN A 56 2.16 -12.30 -13.60
CA ASN A 56 2.74 -10.99 -13.98
C ASN A 56 3.86 -10.52 -13.06
N ARG A 57 3.97 -11.10 -11.87
CA ARG A 57 4.91 -10.60 -10.86
C ARG A 57 6.35 -10.94 -11.22
N ILE A 58 7.19 -9.92 -11.28
CA ILE A 58 8.57 -10.02 -11.80
C ILE A 58 9.42 -11.03 -11.02
N ASP A 59 9.29 -11.07 -9.69
CA ASP A 59 10.04 -12.02 -8.84
C ASP A 59 9.62 -13.47 -9.10
N ILE A 60 8.33 -13.74 -9.31
CA ILE A 60 7.81 -15.07 -9.66
C ILE A 60 8.28 -15.48 -11.06
N VAL A 61 8.13 -14.61 -12.06
CA VAL A 61 8.58 -14.87 -13.44
C VAL A 61 10.08 -15.14 -13.49
N SER A 62 10.87 -14.38 -12.71
CA SER A 62 12.32 -14.60 -12.60
C SER A 62 12.66 -15.95 -11.95
N ALA A 63 11.97 -16.33 -10.88
CA ALA A 63 12.18 -17.62 -10.20
C ALA A 63 11.73 -18.79 -11.07
N GLU A 64 10.65 -18.64 -11.84
CA GLU A 64 10.16 -19.65 -12.80
C GLU A 64 11.15 -19.85 -13.94
N GLY A 65 11.70 -18.77 -14.51
CA GLY A 65 12.76 -18.86 -15.51
C GLY A 65 14.02 -19.53 -14.97
N ALA A 66 14.43 -19.25 -13.72
CA ALA A 66 15.56 -19.91 -13.09
C ALA A 66 15.32 -21.43 -12.89
N PHE A 67 14.10 -21.81 -12.48
CA PHE A 67 13.72 -23.21 -12.35
C PHE A 67 13.73 -23.93 -13.70
N GLU A 68 13.17 -23.34 -14.77
CA GLU A 68 13.19 -23.96 -16.10
C GLU A 68 14.60 -24.14 -16.65
N ILE A 69 15.52 -23.19 -16.40
CA ILE A 69 16.95 -23.35 -16.77
C ILE A 69 17.59 -24.50 -15.99
N ALA A 70 17.41 -24.56 -14.68
CA ALA A 70 17.98 -25.62 -13.85
C ALA A 70 17.41 -27.01 -14.23
N LYS A 71 16.13 -27.10 -14.53
CA LYS A 71 15.47 -28.30 -15.00
C LYS A 71 16.02 -28.78 -16.34
N LEU A 72 16.18 -27.87 -17.32
CA LEU A 72 16.78 -28.21 -18.61
C LEU A 72 18.23 -28.68 -18.46
N ASP A 73 19.01 -28.03 -17.63
CA ASP A 73 20.41 -28.40 -17.34
C ASP A 73 20.49 -29.80 -16.69
N PHE A 74 19.58 -30.10 -15.77
CA PHE A 74 19.47 -31.44 -15.19
C PHE A 74 19.05 -32.49 -16.25
N GLU A 75 18.05 -32.20 -17.08
CA GLU A 75 17.60 -33.11 -18.16
C GLU A 75 18.70 -33.43 -19.16
N LEU A 76 19.52 -32.46 -19.52
CA LEU A 76 20.66 -32.67 -20.42
C LEU A 76 21.77 -33.48 -19.72
N SER A 77 22.08 -33.16 -18.48
CA SER A 77 23.12 -33.83 -17.68
C SER A 77 22.73 -35.25 -17.36
N SER A 78 21.47 -35.54 -17.08
CA SER A 78 20.97 -36.91 -16.79
C SER A 78 21.11 -37.89 -17.97
N LYS A 79 21.13 -37.34 -19.20
CA LYS A 79 21.40 -38.15 -20.42
C LYS A 79 22.89 -38.42 -20.64
N ALA A 80 23.77 -37.53 -20.14
CA ALA A 80 25.19 -37.60 -20.35
C ALA A 80 25.93 -38.33 -19.21
N TYR A 81 25.42 -38.27 -17.99
CA TYR A 81 26.08 -38.79 -16.78
C TYR A 81 25.19 -39.80 -16.06
N PRO A 82 25.77 -40.98 -15.65
CA PRO A 82 25.05 -41.93 -14.80
C PRO A 82 24.64 -41.33 -13.43
N SER A 83 23.56 -41.86 -12.87
CA SER A 83 22.96 -41.36 -11.61
C SER A 83 23.85 -41.46 -10.36
N ASN A 84 24.92 -42.28 -10.44
CA ASN A 84 25.88 -42.43 -9.37
C ASN A 84 27.08 -41.45 -9.45
N THR A 85 27.04 -40.48 -10.35
CA THR A 85 28.09 -39.46 -10.52
C THR A 85 27.79 -38.21 -9.72
N PHE A 86 28.86 -37.53 -9.29
CA PHE A 86 28.77 -36.26 -8.58
C PHE A 86 28.03 -35.18 -9.42
N THR A 87 28.35 -35.12 -10.72
CA THR A 87 27.71 -34.16 -11.65
C THR A 87 26.19 -34.36 -11.75
N TYR A 88 25.73 -35.62 -11.79
CA TYR A 88 24.28 -35.90 -11.77
C TYR A 88 23.65 -35.37 -10.50
N ALA A 89 24.18 -35.70 -9.33
CA ALA A 89 23.66 -35.25 -8.04
C ALA A 89 23.70 -33.73 -7.88
N GLU A 90 24.76 -33.07 -8.33
CA GLU A 90 24.87 -31.60 -8.31
C GLU A 90 23.76 -30.93 -9.10
N LYS A 91 23.45 -31.44 -10.30
CA LYS A 91 22.39 -30.86 -11.15
C LYS A 91 21.00 -31.17 -10.64
N GLU A 92 20.78 -32.33 -10.05
CA GLU A 92 19.55 -32.71 -9.39
C GLU A 92 19.25 -31.75 -8.21
N TYR A 93 20.25 -31.53 -7.32
CA TYR A 93 20.11 -30.60 -6.20
C TYR A 93 19.89 -29.15 -6.65
N ALA A 94 20.57 -28.72 -7.71
CA ALA A 94 20.36 -27.37 -8.26
C ALA A 94 18.93 -27.17 -8.79
N MET A 95 18.35 -28.18 -9.43
CA MET A 95 16.97 -28.15 -9.89
C MET A 95 15.99 -28.13 -8.69
N GLU A 96 16.21 -28.99 -7.68
CA GLU A 96 15.38 -29.03 -6.47
C GLU A 96 15.45 -27.70 -5.69
N GLU A 97 16.62 -27.10 -5.57
CA GLU A 97 16.81 -25.79 -4.94
C GLU A 97 16.04 -24.70 -5.70
N ALA A 98 16.13 -24.66 -7.02
CA ALA A 98 15.38 -23.71 -7.84
C ALA A 98 13.87 -23.92 -7.75
N GLN A 99 13.40 -25.17 -7.68
CA GLN A 99 11.98 -25.49 -7.45
C GLN A 99 11.49 -25.01 -6.09
N LEU A 100 12.26 -25.26 -5.03
CA LEU A 100 11.95 -24.79 -3.69
C LEU A 100 11.91 -23.27 -3.63
N LYS A 101 12.87 -22.60 -4.28
CA LYS A 101 12.91 -21.14 -4.37
C LYS A 101 11.68 -20.59 -5.07
N LEU A 102 11.25 -21.18 -6.19
CA LEU A 102 10.03 -20.79 -6.89
C LEU A 102 8.79 -20.95 -5.99
N SER A 103 8.66 -22.09 -5.32
CA SER A 103 7.56 -22.36 -4.39
C SER A 103 7.52 -21.33 -3.24
N ASN A 104 8.65 -21.03 -2.64
CA ASN A 104 8.78 -20.03 -1.57
C ASN A 104 8.45 -18.63 -2.07
N THR A 105 8.88 -18.26 -3.29
CA THR A 105 8.55 -16.97 -3.89
C THR A 105 7.05 -16.83 -4.11
N LYS A 106 6.39 -17.86 -4.67
CA LYS A 106 4.93 -17.88 -4.85
C LYS A 106 4.18 -17.76 -3.52
N SER A 107 4.58 -18.51 -2.51
CA SER A 107 3.96 -18.45 -1.18
C SER A 107 4.16 -17.08 -0.49
N SER A 108 5.34 -16.49 -0.65
CA SER A 108 5.62 -15.15 -0.10
C SER A 108 4.79 -14.07 -0.80
N ALA A 109 4.66 -14.16 -2.12
CA ALA A 109 3.84 -13.25 -2.91
C ALA A 109 2.35 -13.36 -2.53
N GLU A 110 1.83 -14.58 -2.38
CA GLU A 110 0.46 -14.80 -1.92
C GLU A 110 0.22 -14.21 -0.52
N ALA A 111 1.13 -14.45 0.41
CA ALA A 111 1.03 -13.89 1.76
C ALA A 111 1.05 -12.35 1.74
N GLU A 112 1.89 -11.74 0.92
CA GLU A 112 1.96 -10.29 0.75
C GLU A 112 0.65 -9.71 0.19
N ILE A 113 0.08 -10.35 -0.84
CA ILE A 113 -1.19 -9.90 -1.44
C ILE A 113 -2.34 -10.04 -0.43
N ARG A 114 -2.40 -11.13 0.32
CA ARG A 114 -3.41 -11.31 1.38
C ARG A 114 -3.31 -10.23 2.46
N ASN A 115 -2.09 -9.88 2.88
CA ASN A 115 -1.86 -8.83 3.86
C ASN A 115 -2.26 -7.45 3.31
N THR A 116 -1.86 -7.11 2.09
CA THR A 116 -2.24 -5.83 1.47
C THR A 116 -3.74 -5.73 1.19
N TRP A 117 -4.41 -6.86 0.91
CA TRP A 117 -5.86 -6.93 0.81
C TRP A 117 -6.54 -6.62 2.15
N LEU A 118 -6.06 -7.21 3.25
CA LEU A 118 -6.59 -6.94 4.58
C LEU A 118 -6.40 -5.46 4.96
N ASP A 119 -5.21 -4.90 4.71
CA ASP A 119 -4.95 -3.47 4.94
C ASP A 119 -5.90 -2.57 4.14
N PHE A 120 -6.22 -2.96 2.90
CA PHE A 120 -7.17 -2.24 2.05
C PHE A 120 -8.61 -2.32 2.59
N GLU A 121 -9.07 -3.52 2.97
CA GLU A 121 -10.42 -3.70 3.55
C GLU A 121 -10.56 -2.96 4.89
N ASP A 122 -9.54 -2.97 5.73
CA ASP A 122 -9.52 -2.22 7.00
C ASP A 122 -9.59 -0.70 6.74
N ALA A 123 -8.81 -0.20 5.80
CA ALA A 123 -8.85 1.21 5.43
C ALA A 123 -10.20 1.62 4.85
N LYS A 124 -10.83 0.76 4.04
CA LYS A 124 -12.15 0.96 3.44
C LYS A 124 -13.25 1.02 4.51
N THR A 125 -13.23 0.10 5.48
CA THR A 125 -14.26 0.03 6.53
C THR A 125 -14.13 1.16 7.55
N ASN A 126 -12.98 1.78 7.69
CA ASN A 126 -12.75 2.89 8.62
C ASN A 126 -13.43 4.21 8.17
N ILE A 127 -13.58 4.45 6.88
CA ILE A 127 -14.17 5.69 6.35
C ILE A 127 -15.62 5.89 6.80
N PRO A 128 -16.54 4.91 6.64
CA PRO A 128 -17.92 5.05 7.11
C PRO A 128 -18.04 5.28 8.63
N VAL A 129 -17.13 4.72 9.42
CA VAL A 129 -17.08 4.94 10.88
C VAL A 129 -16.76 6.41 11.19
N LEU A 130 -15.79 6.98 10.48
CA LEU A 130 -15.43 8.39 10.63
C LEU A 130 -16.48 9.34 10.05
N ASP A 131 -17.22 8.94 9.01
CA ASP A 131 -18.36 9.70 8.51
C ASP A 131 -19.47 9.83 9.57
N LYS A 132 -19.75 8.75 10.31
CA LYS A 132 -20.68 8.79 11.46
C LYS A 132 -20.15 9.66 12.60
N SER A 133 -18.86 9.55 12.92
CA SER A 133 -18.22 10.39 13.93
C SER A 133 -18.27 11.88 13.55
N LEU A 134 -18.14 12.20 12.26
CA LEU A 134 -18.25 13.55 11.73
C LEU A 134 -19.68 14.10 11.88
N GLU A 135 -20.68 13.27 11.61
CA GLU A 135 -22.10 13.63 11.81
C GLU A 135 -22.38 13.97 13.28
N VAL A 136 -21.91 13.13 14.21
CA VAL A 136 -22.03 13.36 15.67
C VAL A 136 -21.30 14.63 16.08
N ALA A 137 -20.09 14.88 15.60
CA ALA A 137 -19.32 16.07 15.94
C ALA A 137 -19.99 17.37 15.42
N ARG A 138 -20.58 17.33 14.22
CA ARG A 138 -21.37 18.46 13.67
C ARG A 138 -22.60 18.74 14.51
N GLU A 139 -23.31 17.71 14.92
CA GLU A 139 -24.50 17.86 15.77
C GLU A 139 -24.15 18.40 17.17
N SER A 140 -23.02 17.91 17.75
CA SER A 140 -22.50 18.41 19.03
C SER A 140 -22.19 19.91 18.96
N LEU A 141 -21.56 20.37 17.86
CA LEU A 141 -21.27 21.78 17.65
C LEU A 141 -22.54 22.58 17.49
N ARG A 142 -23.54 22.05 16.76
CA ARG A 142 -24.85 22.71 16.58
C ARG A 142 -25.56 22.91 17.93
N ILE A 143 -25.57 21.88 18.78
CA ILE A 143 -26.17 21.96 20.12
C ILE A 143 -25.40 22.96 21.00
N ALA A 144 -24.05 22.93 20.97
CA ALA A 144 -23.25 23.88 21.75
C ALA A 144 -23.51 25.33 21.36
N LYS A 145 -23.68 25.64 20.04
CA LYS A 145 -24.02 26.98 19.56
C LYS A 145 -25.39 27.42 20.02
N LEU A 146 -26.41 26.58 19.88
CA LEU A 146 -27.78 26.91 20.36
C LEU A 146 -27.80 27.08 21.88
N SER A 147 -27.09 26.27 22.63
CA SER A 147 -27.04 26.40 24.10
C SER A 147 -26.34 27.70 24.52
N TYR A 148 -25.31 28.11 23.78
CA TYR A 148 -24.63 29.39 24.01
C TYR A 148 -25.55 30.59 23.71
N GLU A 149 -26.26 30.56 22.61
CA GLU A 149 -27.29 31.60 22.25
C GLU A 149 -28.38 31.71 23.33
N ALA A 150 -28.74 30.56 23.93
CA ALA A 150 -29.70 30.54 25.05
C ALA A 150 -29.06 30.93 26.42
N GLY A 151 -27.79 31.24 26.47
CA GLY A 151 -27.05 31.59 27.69
C GLY A 151 -26.80 30.43 28.66
N LEU A 152 -26.93 29.16 28.20
CA LEU A 152 -26.83 27.97 29.03
C LEU A 152 -25.39 27.43 29.18
N VAL A 153 -24.51 27.76 28.22
CA VAL A 153 -23.09 27.32 28.21
C VAL A 153 -22.18 28.50 27.91
N ARG A 154 -20.90 28.34 28.17
CA ARG A 154 -19.87 29.36 27.94
C ARG A 154 -19.31 29.29 26.54
N SER A 155 -18.71 30.38 26.05
CA SER A 155 -18.02 30.40 24.74
C SER A 155 -16.90 29.35 24.62
N VAL A 156 -16.23 29.00 25.72
CA VAL A 156 -15.20 27.96 25.74
C VAL A 156 -15.78 26.58 25.37
N ASP A 157 -17.03 26.30 25.71
CA ASP A 157 -17.68 25.04 25.40
C ASP A 157 -18.00 24.94 23.89
N VAL A 158 -18.34 26.05 23.25
CA VAL A 158 -18.48 26.14 21.79
C VAL A 158 -17.13 25.94 21.10
N THR A 159 -16.07 26.61 21.57
CA THR A 159 -14.72 26.44 21.02
C THR A 159 -14.24 24.99 21.14
N ALA A 160 -14.50 24.33 22.27
CA ALA A 160 -14.17 22.90 22.45
C ALA A 160 -14.91 22.00 21.44
N ALA A 161 -16.18 22.28 21.16
CA ALA A 161 -16.95 21.56 20.16
C ALA A 161 -16.44 21.83 18.73
N GLU A 162 -15.99 23.06 18.42
CA GLU A 162 -15.36 23.40 17.13
C GLU A 162 -14.02 22.66 16.95
N ASP A 163 -13.20 22.60 17.98
CA ASP A 163 -11.94 21.87 17.95
C ASP A 163 -12.17 20.36 17.81
N GLY A 164 -13.18 19.81 18.51
CA GLY A 164 -13.59 18.41 18.33
C GLY A 164 -14.00 18.10 16.89
N LEU A 165 -14.80 18.97 16.26
CA LEU A 165 -15.19 18.81 14.86
C LEU A 165 -13.96 18.83 13.93
N LYS A 166 -13.04 19.79 14.11
CA LYS A 166 -11.81 19.88 13.32
C LYS A 166 -10.95 18.62 13.46
N GLN A 167 -10.86 18.06 14.65
CA GLN A 167 -10.10 16.85 14.89
C GLN A 167 -10.68 15.65 14.13
N VAL A 168 -12.00 15.46 14.15
CA VAL A 168 -12.67 14.39 13.39
C VAL A 168 -12.51 14.61 11.88
N GLN A 169 -12.57 15.86 11.40
CA GLN A 169 -12.31 16.18 9.98
C GLN A 169 -10.89 15.78 9.55
N LEU A 170 -9.89 16.05 10.40
CA LEU A 170 -8.50 15.65 10.11
C LEU A 170 -8.33 14.12 10.13
N GLN A 171 -8.98 13.42 11.07
CA GLN A 171 -8.97 11.96 11.12
C GLN A 171 -9.60 11.36 9.85
N ARG A 172 -10.73 11.90 9.40
CA ARG A 172 -11.37 11.49 8.15
C ARG A 172 -10.46 11.71 6.94
N LEU A 173 -9.82 12.86 6.84
CA LEU A 173 -8.89 13.15 5.76
C LEU A 173 -7.71 12.15 5.75
N SER A 174 -7.15 11.85 6.93
CA SER A 174 -6.11 10.84 7.07
C SER A 174 -6.58 9.44 6.67
N ALA A 175 -7.82 9.08 7.00
CA ALA A 175 -8.39 7.79 6.60
C ALA A 175 -8.58 7.70 5.08
N ILE A 176 -9.05 8.77 4.42
CA ILE A 176 -9.15 8.83 2.95
C ILE A 176 -7.77 8.68 2.31
N TYR A 177 -6.76 9.35 2.85
CA TYR A 177 -5.38 9.19 2.38
C TYR A 177 -4.89 7.75 2.51
N ASN A 178 -5.08 7.14 3.68
CA ASN A 178 -4.67 5.76 3.95
C ASN A 178 -5.39 4.76 3.05
N TYR A 179 -6.68 4.95 2.80
CA TYR A 179 -7.46 4.13 1.86
C TYR A 179 -6.88 4.19 0.44
N ASN A 180 -6.62 5.39 -0.09
CA ASN A 180 -6.05 5.54 -1.42
C ASN A 180 -4.64 4.95 -1.51
N LEU A 181 -3.83 5.09 -0.45
CA LEU A 181 -2.50 4.48 -0.36
C LEU A 181 -2.57 2.94 -0.31
N ALA A 182 -3.47 2.38 0.50
CA ALA A 182 -3.67 0.94 0.60
C ALA A 182 -4.14 0.35 -0.75
N ARG A 183 -5.05 1.05 -1.44
CA ARG A 183 -5.51 0.69 -2.78
C ARG A 183 -4.34 0.63 -3.78
N LEU A 184 -3.52 1.69 -3.83
CA LEU A 184 -2.36 1.73 -4.72
C LEU A 184 -1.33 0.64 -4.40
N LYS A 185 -1.11 0.34 -3.11
CA LYS A 185 -0.23 -0.77 -2.70
C LYS A 185 -0.77 -2.11 -3.18
N LEU A 186 -2.07 -2.34 -3.04
CA LEU A 186 -2.71 -3.56 -3.50
C LEU A 186 -2.60 -3.72 -5.03
N GLU A 187 -2.93 -2.69 -5.79
CA GLU A 187 -2.79 -2.68 -7.25
C GLU A 187 -1.35 -2.95 -7.70
N ASN A 188 -0.36 -2.38 -7.00
CA ASN A 188 1.06 -2.59 -7.32
C ASN A 188 1.60 -3.95 -6.85
N SER A 189 1.04 -4.56 -5.80
CA SER A 189 1.51 -5.85 -5.26
C SER A 189 1.38 -7.01 -6.27
N VAL A 190 0.53 -6.84 -7.27
CA VAL A 190 0.34 -7.79 -8.39
C VAL A 190 1.55 -7.83 -9.33
N TYR A 191 2.32 -6.76 -9.40
CA TYR A 191 3.46 -6.63 -10.33
C TYR A 191 4.82 -6.63 -9.61
N PHE A 192 4.87 -6.11 -8.39
CA PHE A 192 6.11 -5.87 -7.66
C PHE A 192 5.98 -6.30 -6.20
N SER A 193 7.07 -6.79 -5.61
CA SER A 193 7.15 -6.92 -4.15
C SER A 193 7.18 -5.54 -3.50
N THR A 194 6.24 -5.29 -2.58
CA THR A 194 6.18 -4.04 -1.81
C THR A 194 7.16 -4.05 -0.63
N ALA A 195 7.70 -5.23 -0.27
CA ALA A 195 8.68 -5.38 0.81
C ALA A 195 10.02 -4.66 0.55
N GLY A 196 10.39 -4.46 -0.73
CA GLY A 196 11.63 -3.77 -1.12
C GLY A 196 11.59 -2.25 -1.02
N THR A 197 10.42 -1.63 -0.91
CA THR A 197 10.29 -0.16 -0.89
C THR A 197 10.46 0.46 0.51
N ALA A 198 10.41 -0.36 1.57
CA ALA A 198 10.55 0.12 2.96
C ALA A 198 12.00 0.34 3.40
N SER A 199 13.00 -0.19 2.69
CA SER A 199 14.42 -0.14 3.11
C SER A 199 15.23 1.03 2.53
N SER A 200 14.67 1.88 1.67
CA SER A 200 15.38 3.00 1.04
C SER A 200 15.16 4.36 1.71
N SER A 201 14.44 4.45 2.83
CA SER A 201 14.16 5.71 3.54
C SER A 201 14.98 5.93 4.82
N SER A 202 16.03 5.11 5.06
CA SER A 202 16.96 5.29 6.19
C SER A 202 18.41 5.38 5.70
N MET A 203 18.73 6.46 4.96
CA MET A 203 20.07 7.02 4.83
C MET A 203 19.97 8.52 4.67
#